data_337b3036b0c8a2cb2a70149c329bc7db
#
_entry.id   337b3036b0c8a2cb2a70149c329bc7db
#
_cell.length_a   1.000
_cell.length_b   1.000
_cell.length_c   1.000
_cell.angle_alpha   90.00
_cell.angle_beta   90.00
_cell.angle_gamma   90.00
#
_symmetry.space_group_name_H-M   'P 1'
#
loop_
_entity.id
_entity.type
_entity.pdbx_description
1 polymer ?
#
loop_
_entity_poly.entity_id
_entity_poly.type
_entity_poly.pdbx_seq_one_letter_code
_entity_poly.pdbx_strand_id
1 'polypeptide(L)'
;DFNGSDQDPVELDHLLALSLQDLKEKVVPYELNLGQAPLREEIIDALLAKCLEDKTPVLISGIVQVMEDGHAFLLQQKEDYRLKSQCPFLPEPLVKKFGLKTGQNVQGYARAKLDGSTCPVFLQVEQVMGGDPDAATRVTPFTELIPYYPLERIYLETDEKADWDNVAMRVVDLVSPVGFGQRGLIVAPPRTGKTVLQQGIARALRVNNPKAHLIVLLVDERPVEVTDCRRQVPDAEVIASTFDESAESHVHAAEIVIEKARRMVEHNQDVVILL
;
A
#
# COMPACT_ATOMS: atom_id res chain seq x y z
N ASP A 1 -28.91 6.33 -0.17
CA ASP A 1 -29.24 4.91 -0.37
C ASP A 1 -28.81 4.50 -1.77
N PHE A 2 -27.66 3.81 -1.88
CA PHE A 2 -27.12 3.27 -3.14
C PHE A 2 -27.79 1.96 -3.61
N ASN A 3 -28.86 1.53 -2.98
CA ASN A 3 -29.57 0.28 -3.24
C ASN A 3 -30.40 0.26 -4.53
N GLY A 4 -30.06 1.07 -5.53
CA GLY A 4 -30.88 1.22 -6.74
C GLY A 4 -30.22 1.07 -8.11
N SER A 5 -28.92 0.76 -8.21
CA SER A 5 -28.31 0.46 -9.49
C SER A 5 -28.10 -1.05 -9.65
N ASP A 6 -28.80 -1.67 -10.61
CA ASP A 6 -28.63 -3.08 -11.02
C ASP A 6 -27.27 -3.37 -11.68
N GLN A 7 -26.30 -2.45 -11.60
CA GLN A 7 -24.98 -2.58 -12.20
C GLN A 7 -23.95 -2.93 -11.12
N ASP A 8 -23.12 -3.93 -11.43
CA ASP A 8 -21.98 -4.29 -10.58
C ASP A 8 -21.03 -3.09 -10.42
N PRO A 9 -20.50 -2.86 -9.20
CA PRO A 9 -19.61 -1.75 -8.95
C PRO A 9 -18.30 -1.89 -9.75
N VAL A 10 -17.81 -0.76 -10.25
CA VAL A 10 -16.50 -0.70 -10.92
C VAL A 10 -15.40 -0.66 -9.87
N GLU A 11 -14.57 -1.70 -9.83
CA GLU A 11 -13.41 -1.77 -8.93
C GLU A 11 -12.24 -0.97 -9.53
N LEU A 12 -12.04 0.25 -9.03
CA LEU A 12 -10.98 1.14 -9.53
C LEU A 12 -9.58 0.56 -9.29
N ASP A 13 -9.37 -0.08 -8.17
CA ASP A 13 -8.06 -0.67 -7.82
C ASP A 13 -7.64 -1.78 -8.78
N HIS A 14 -8.61 -2.60 -9.21
CA HIS A 14 -8.37 -3.63 -10.22
C HIS A 14 -7.97 -2.98 -11.56
N LEU A 15 -8.64 -1.90 -11.96
CA LEU A 15 -8.32 -1.18 -13.20
C LEU A 15 -6.95 -0.48 -13.13
N LEU A 16 -6.62 0.10 -11.99
CA LEU A 16 -5.29 0.64 -11.71
C LEU A 16 -4.21 -0.45 -11.73
N ALA A 17 -4.57 -1.73 -11.56
CA ALA A 17 -3.67 -2.87 -11.59
C ALA A 17 -3.26 -3.30 -13.00
N LEU A 18 -4.11 -3.10 -13.98
CA LEU A 18 -3.93 -3.60 -15.33
C LEU A 18 -2.77 -2.91 -16.08
N SER A 19 -2.19 -3.58 -17.06
CA SER A 19 -1.32 -2.91 -18.03
C SER A 19 -2.13 -1.91 -18.87
N LEU A 20 -1.45 -0.98 -19.56
CA LEU A 20 -2.16 -0.03 -20.44
C LEU A 20 -2.97 -0.73 -21.54
N GLN A 21 -2.48 -1.87 -22.03
CA GLN A 21 -3.16 -2.64 -23.06
C GLN A 21 -4.41 -3.31 -22.50
N ASP A 22 -4.29 -4.01 -21.36
CA ASP A 22 -5.42 -4.68 -20.72
C ASP A 22 -6.47 -3.67 -20.25
N LEU A 23 -6.04 -2.50 -19.79
CA LEU A 23 -6.93 -1.41 -19.39
C LEU A 23 -7.76 -0.93 -20.60
N LYS A 24 -7.14 -0.74 -21.77
CA LYS A 24 -7.85 -0.36 -23.01
C LYS A 24 -8.89 -1.40 -23.40
N GLU A 25 -8.56 -2.68 -23.30
CA GLU A 25 -9.50 -3.77 -23.60
C GLU A 25 -10.67 -3.81 -22.60
N LYS A 26 -10.38 -3.61 -21.32
CA LYS A 26 -11.37 -3.66 -20.23
C LYS A 26 -12.38 -2.51 -20.29
N VAL A 27 -11.99 -1.35 -20.82
CA VAL A 27 -12.89 -0.17 -20.92
C VAL A 27 -13.69 -0.09 -22.22
N VAL A 28 -13.49 -1.00 -23.16
CA VAL A 28 -14.25 -1.06 -24.42
C VAL A 28 -15.78 -1.06 -24.19
N PRO A 29 -16.34 -1.83 -23.22
CA PRO A 29 -17.78 -1.85 -22.99
C PRO A 29 -18.38 -0.50 -22.56
N TYR A 30 -17.57 0.41 -22.07
CA TYR A 30 -18.00 1.74 -21.61
C TYR A 30 -18.08 2.78 -22.72
N GLU A 31 -17.73 2.42 -23.97
CA GLU A 31 -17.81 3.28 -25.16
C GLU A 31 -17.17 4.67 -24.95
N LEU A 32 -15.98 4.70 -24.32
CA LEU A 32 -15.28 5.93 -23.98
C LEU A 32 -14.78 6.65 -25.24
N ASN A 33 -15.00 7.97 -25.30
CA ASN A 33 -14.46 8.81 -26.37
C ASN A 33 -12.99 9.15 -26.10
N LEU A 34 -12.09 8.25 -26.48
CA LEU A 34 -10.65 8.36 -26.28
C LEU A 34 -9.94 8.80 -27.56
N GLY A 35 -8.87 9.58 -27.43
CA GLY A 35 -7.99 9.96 -28.55
C GLY A 35 -7.23 8.76 -29.14
N GLN A 36 -6.45 8.99 -30.23
CA GLN A 36 -5.73 7.92 -30.93
C GLN A 36 -4.67 7.21 -30.07
N ALA A 37 -4.09 7.89 -29.10
CA ALA A 37 -3.08 7.33 -28.18
C ALA A 37 -3.30 7.85 -26.74
N PRO A 38 -4.40 7.43 -26.07
CA PRO A 38 -4.72 7.95 -24.75
C PRO A 38 -3.70 7.52 -23.71
N LEU A 39 -3.34 8.43 -22.83
CA LEU A 39 -2.57 8.14 -21.63
C LEU A 39 -3.43 7.35 -20.64
N ARG A 40 -2.78 6.64 -19.73
CA ARG A 40 -3.47 5.86 -18.69
C ARG A 40 -4.41 6.72 -17.85
N GLU A 41 -3.97 7.91 -17.46
CA GLU A 41 -4.74 8.85 -16.67
C GLU A 41 -5.99 9.33 -17.43
N GLU A 42 -5.87 9.62 -18.73
CA GLU A 42 -7.00 10.01 -19.58
C GLU A 42 -8.07 8.92 -19.69
N ILE A 43 -7.66 7.65 -19.73
CA ILE A 43 -8.61 6.51 -19.78
C ILE A 43 -9.36 6.41 -18.44
N ILE A 44 -8.66 6.56 -17.31
CA ILE A 44 -9.27 6.48 -15.99
C ILE A 44 -10.22 7.66 -15.76
N ASP A 45 -9.82 8.86 -16.14
CA ASP A 45 -10.67 10.06 -16.02
C ASP A 45 -11.94 9.94 -16.89
N ALA A 46 -11.80 9.48 -18.12
CA ALA A 46 -12.95 9.24 -19.00
C ALA A 46 -13.90 8.16 -18.46
N LEU A 47 -13.34 7.09 -17.86
CA LEU A 47 -14.13 6.05 -17.23
C LEU A 47 -14.87 6.57 -15.99
N LEU A 48 -14.21 7.32 -15.13
CA LEU A 48 -14.82 7.92 -13.94
C LEU A 48 -15.94 8.91 -14.34
N ALA A 49 -15.73 9.70 -15.40
CA ALA A 49 -16.75 10.59 -15.96
C ALA A 49 -17.96 9.80 -16.45
N LYS A 50 -17.73 8.68 -17.15
CA LYS A 50 -18.80 7.80 -17.66
C LYS A 50 -19.56 7.12 -16.52
N CYS A 51 -18.87 6.60 -15.50
CA CYS A 51 -19.50 6.05 -14.30
C CYS A 51 -20.39 7.10 -13.59
N LEU A 52 -20.00 8.38 -13.64
CA LEU A 52 -20.80 9.47 -13.10
C LEU A 52 -22.09 9.69 -13.90
N GLU A 53 -22.02 9.70 -15.25
CA GLU A 53 -23.19 9.84 -16.14
C GLU A 53 -24.16 8.68 -15.93
N ASP A 54 -23.64 7.47 -15.88
CA ASP A 54 -24.43 6.23 -15.76
C ASP A 54 -24.84 5.93 -14.31
N LYS A 55 -24.40 6.76 -13.34
CA LYS A 55 -24.62 6.58 -11.89
C LYS A 55 -24.10 5.24 -11.35
N THR A 56 -23.10 4.67 -12.01
CA THR A 56 -22.47 3.42 -11.59
C THR A 56 -21.58 3.68 -10.36
N PRO A 57 -21.73 2.91 -9.26
CA PRO A 57 -20.88 3.06 -8.09
C PRO A 57 -19.45 2.62 -8.39
N VAL A 58 -18.47 3.37 -7.91
CA VAL A 58 -17.05 3.02 -8.03
C VAL A 58 -16.55 2.58 -6.66
N LEU A 59 -16.11 1.33 -6.56
CA LEU A 59 -15.48 0.78 -5.37
C LEU A 59 -13.99 1.12 -5.39
N ILE A 60 -13.51 1.75 -4.33
CA ILE A 60 -12.12 2.19 -4.19
C ILE A 60 -11.59 1.74 -2.84
N SER A 61 -10.35 1.27 -2.80
CA SER A 61 -9.61 1.05 -1.55
C SER A 61 -8.30 1.83 -1.54
N GLY A 62 -7.75 2.06 -0.36
CA GLY A 62 -6.48 2.76 -0.22
C GLY A 62 -6.12 3.04 1.23
N ILE A 63 -4.92 3.57 1.43
CA ILE A 63 -4.43 3.96 2.74
C ILE A 63 -4.84 5.39 3.03
N VAL A 64 -5.51 5.60 4.16
CA VAL A 64 -5.96 6.92 4.62
C VAL A 64 -4.76 7.78 5.01
N GLN A 65 -4.75 9.01 4.52
CA GLN A 65 -3.94 10.10 5.05
C GLN A 65 -4.87 11.22 5.53
N VAL A 66 -4.93 11.39 6.83
CA VAL A 66 -5.72 12.48 7.45
C VAL A 66 -4.91 13.77 7.40
N MET A 67 -5.57 14.84 6.96
CA MET A 67 -4.99 16.18 6.87
C MET A 67 -5.30 17.01 8.13
N GLU A 68 -4.58 18.12 8.32
CA GLU A 68 -4.70 18.97 9.51
C GLU A 68 -6.11 19.57 9.70
N ASP A 69 -6.83 19.80 8.62
CA ASP A 69 -8.20 20.34 8.63
C ASP A 69 -9.28 19.24 8.81
N GLY A 70 -8.88 17.99 9.03
CA GLY A 70 -9.76 16.88 9.40
C GLY A 70 -10.37 16.10 8.24
N HIS A 71 -10.20 16.53 7.00
CA HIS A 71 -10.48 15.67 5.83
C HIS A 71 -9.34 14.68 5.58
N ALA A 72 -9.54 13.73 4.68
CA ALA A 72 -8.50 12.76 4.33
C ALA A 72 -8.45 12.47 2.83
N PHE A 73 -7.33 11.91 2.39
CA PHE A 73 -7.18 11.33 1.07
C PHE A 73 -6.85 9.84 1.17
N LEU A 74 -7.19 9.10 0.13
CA LEU A 74 -6.80 7.70 -0.01
C LEU A 74 -5.61 7.59 -0.94
N LEU A 75 -4.53 7.07 -0.39
CA LEU A 75 -3.27 6.86 -1.09
C LEU A 75 -3.21 5.45 -1.65
N GLN A 76 -2.67 5.32 -2.86
CA GLN A 76 -2.56 4.05 -3.57
C GLN A 76 -1.14 3.47 -3.47
N GLN A 77 -1.04 2.17 -3.18
CA GLN A 77 0.25 1.46 -3.11
C GLN A 77 1.04 1.55 -4.42
N LYS A 78 0.36 1.50 -5.58
CA LYS A 78 1.00 1.59 -6.89
C LYS A 78 1.64 2.91 -7.20
N GLU A 79 1.19 3.95 -6.51
CA GLU A 79 1.71 5.30 -6.59
C GLU A 79 2.70 5.59 -5.45
N ASP A 80 3.23 4.53 -4.83
CA ASP A 80 4.15 4.60 -3.69
C ASP A 80 3.61 5.51 -2.55
N TYR A 81 2.27 5.47 -2.35
CA TYR A 81 1.55 6.32 -1.39
C TYR A 81 1.75 7.83 -1.57
N ARG A 82 2.09 8.29 -2.76
CA ARG A 82 2.21 9.73 -3.05
C ARG A 82 0.84 10.38 -3.09
N LEU A 83 0.76 11.59 -2.53
CA LEU A 83 -0.43 12.41 -2.65
C LEU A 83 -0.46 13.05 -4.05
N LYS A 84 -1.44 12.64 -4.85
CA LYS A 84 -1.70 13.16 -6.19
C LYS A 84 -3.05 13.87 -6.26
N SER A 85 -3.24 14.70 -7.27
CA SER A 85 -4.52 15.40 -7.51
C SER A 85 -5.70 14.46 -7.74
N GLN A 86 -5.45 13.23 -8.14
CA GLN A 86 -6.46 12.18 -8.40
C GLN A 86 -6.78 11.33 -7.15
N CYS A 87 -6.07 11.52 -6.04
CA CYS A 87 -6.33 10.74 -4.83
C CYS A 87 -7.77 10.94 -4.36
N PRO A 88 -8.52 9.86 -4.08
CA PRO A 88 -9.89 9.97 -3.62
C PRO A 88 -10.00 10.78 -2.33
N PHE A 89 -10.93 11.74 -2.34
CA PHE A 89 -11.19 12.63 -1.21
C PHE A 89 -12.16 12.02 -0.23
N LEU A 90 -11.81 11.99 1.04
CA LEU A 90 -12.64 11.51 2.13
C LEU A 90 -13.11 12.69 2.99
N PRO A 91 -14.39 13.04 2.96
CA PRO A 91 -14.91 14.18 3.71
C PRO A 91 -14.74 14.03 5.23
N GLU A 92 -14.46 15.13 5.91
CA GLU A 92 -14.31 15.19 7.37
C GLU A 92 -15.43 14.48 8.17
N PRO A 93 -16.73 14.58 7.80
CA PRO A 93 -17.79 13.88 8.51
C PRO A 93 -17.63 12.36 8.53
N LEU A 94 -17.12 11.76 7.43
CA LEU A 94 -16.85 10.33 7.38
C LEU A 94 -15.61 9.98 8.22
N VAL A 95 -14.55 10.78 8.15
CA VAL A 95 -13.36 10.61 8.98
C VAL A 95 -13.72 10.62 10.47
N LYS A 96 -14.54 11.57 10.91
CA LYS A 96 -14.98 11.68 12.30
C LYS A 96 -15.93 10.57 12.70
N LYS A 97 -16.90 10.22 11.84
CA LYS A 97 -17.90 9.18 12.12
C LYS A 97 -17.23 7.84 12.44
N PHE A 98 -16.23 7.45 11.65
CA PHE A 98 -15.54 6.17 11.80
C PHE A 98 -14.22 6.28 12.56
N GLY A 99 -13.86 7.46 13.09
CA GLY A 99 -12.62 7.68 13.83
C GLY A 99 -11.37 7.29 13.03
N LEU A 100 -11.35 7.58 11.71
CA LEU A 100 -10.30 7.14 10.81
C LEU A 100 -8.97 7.82 11.15
N LYS A 101 -7.90 7.02 11.06
CA LYS A 101 -6.54 7.44 11.35
C LYS A 101 -5.64 7.21 10.14
N THR A 102 -4.61 8.02 10.00
CA THR A 102 -3.57 7.81 8.98
C THR A 102 -2.99 6.40 9.08
N GLY A 103 -2.80 5.76 7.92
CA GLY A 103 -2.28 4.40 7.81
C GLY A 103 -3.34 3.30 7.77
N GLN A 104 -4.61 3.58 8.05
CA GLN A 104 -5.68 2.58 7.91
C GLN A 104 -5.99 2.31 6.45
N ASN A 105 -6.21 1.03 6.11
CA ASN A 105 -6.76 0.66 4.83
C ASN A 105 -8.28 0.80 4.87
N VAL A 106 -8.83 1.59 3.95
CA VAL A 106 -10.27 1.83 3.84
C VAL A 106 -10.75 1.44 2.45
N GLN A 107 -11.89 0.75 2.41
CA GLN A 107 -12.59 0.44 1.18
C GLN A 107 -14.01 1.01 1.24
N GLY A 108 -14.48 1.53 0.11
CA GLY A 108 -15.84 2.07 0.05
C GLY A 108 -16.22 2.61 -1.31
N TYR A 109 -17.40 3.16 -1.38
CA TYR A 109 -17.96 3.70 -2.61
C TYR A 109 -17.64 5.19 -2.74
N ALA A 110 -17.13 5.54 -3.91
CA ALA A 110 -16.86 6.91 -4.29
C ALA A 110 -17.62 7.29 -5.57
N ARG A 111 -17.78 8.57 -5.77
CA ARG A 111 -18.36 9.17 -6.97
C ARG A 111 -17.40 10.19 -7.55
N ALA A 112 -17.27 10.23 -8.86
CA ALA A 112 -16.55 11.29 -9.53
C ALA A 112 -17.23 12.65 -9.26
N LYS A 113 -16.45 13.73 -9.19
CA LYS A 113 -16.95 15.06 -8.87
C LYS A 113 -17.52 15.75 -10.11
N LEU A 114 -18.65 16.45 -9.96
CA LEU A 114 -19.38 17.10 -11.06
C LEU A 114 -18.67 18.31 -11.68
N ASP A 115 -17.70 18.91 -11.00
CA ASP A 115 -17.09 20.21 -11.34
C ASP A 115 -15.86 20.10 -12.24
N GLY A 116 -15.66 18.96 -12.95
CA GLY A 116 -14.48 18.75 -13.81
C GLY A 116 -13.19 18.45 -13.03
N SER A 117 -13.24 18.27 -11.71
CA SER A 117 -12.10 17.78 -10.94
C SER A 117 -12.00 16.26 -11.05
N THR A 118 -10.79 15.76 -11.27
CA THR A 118 -10.49 14.33 -11.42
C THR A 118 -10.49 13.55 -10.10
N CYS A 119 -10.71 14.23 -8.96
CA CYS A 119 -10.68 13.66 -7.63
C CYS A 119 -12.03 13.04 -7.25
N PRO A 120 -12.16 11.70 -7.13
CA PRO A 120 -13.38 11.06 -6.65
C PRO A 120 -13.68 11.43 -5.19
N VAL A 121 -14.94 11.54 -4.83
CA VAL A 121 -15.37 11.83 -3.46
C VAL A 121 -16.02 10.61 -2.85
N PHE A 122 -15.54 10.18 -1.69
CA PHE A 122 -16.13 9.09 -0.93
C PHE A 122 -17.52 9.47 -0.42
N LEU A 123 -18.44 8.54 -0.60
CA LEU A 123 -19.82 8.67 -0.14
C LEU A 123 -20.13 7.72 1.01
N GLN A 124 -19.52 6.54 0.99
CA GLN A 124 -19.77 5.48 1.95
C GLN A 124 -18.51 4.68 2.20
N VAL A 125 -18.22 4.39 3.47
CA VAL A 125 -17.17 3.47 3.90
C VAL A 125 -17.79 2.10 4.13
N GLU A 126 -17.27 1.08 3.48
CA GLU A 126 -17.74 -0.32 3.59
C GLU A 126 -16.87 -1.13 4.55
N GLN A 127 -15.55 -0.93 4.48
CA GLN A 127 -14.61 -1.67 5.32
C GLN A 127 -13.47 -0.77 5.79
N VAL A 128 -13.01 -1.03 7.00
CA VAL A 128 -11.80 -0.46 7.58
C VAL A 128 -10.91 -1.60 8.05
N MET A 129 -9.68 -1.68 7.55
CA MET A 129 -8.72 -2.76 7.80
C MET A 129 -9.30 -4.16 7.49
N GLY A 130 -10.17 -4.25 6.48
CA GLY A 130 -10.83 -5.49 6.06
C GLY A 130 -11.98 -5.97 6.97
N GLY A 131 -12.37 -5.17 7.95
CA GLY A 131 -13.46 -5.45 8.87
C GLY A 131 -14.56 -4.39 8.85
N ASP A 132 -15.54 -4.58 9.75
CA ASP A 132 -16.63 -3.62 9.95
C ASP A 132 -16.06 -2.26 10.41
N PRO A 133 -16.43 -1.14 9.77
CA PRO A 133 -15.99 0.19 10.15
C PRO A 133 -16.27 0.56 11.61
N ASP A 134 -17.41 0.13 12.16
CA ASP A 134 -17.76 0.40 13.55
C ASP A 134 -16.89 -0.39 14.56
N ALA A 135 -16.39 -1.56 14.16
CA ALA A 135 -15.46 -2.34 14.97
C ALA A 135 -14.07 -1.71 15.03
N ALA A 136 -13.64 -1.07 13.93
CA ALA A 136 -12.33 -0.41 13.85
C ALA A 136 -12.15 0.74 14.86
N THR A 137 -13.24 1.34 15.32
CA THR A 137 -13.21 2.42 16.35
C THR A 137 -12.83 1.91 17.74
N ARG A 138 -12.95 0.60 18.00
CA ARG A 138 -12.76 -0.03 19.32
C ARG A 138 -11.40 -0.69 19.50
N VAL A 139 -10.53 -0.55 18.53
CA VAL A 139 -9.19 -1.16 18.56
C VAL A 139 -8.25 -0.36 19.48
N THR A 140 -7.49 -1.07 20.31
CA THR A 140 -6.49 -0.45 21.19
C THR A 140 -5.40 0.24 20.36
N PRO A 141 -5.16 1.55 20.56
CA PRO A 141 -4.12 2.27 19.83
C PRO A 141 -2.72 1.66 20.05
N PHE A 142 -1.87 1.71 19.03
CA PHE A 142 -0.51 1.19 19.09
C PHE A 142 0.30 1.72 20.28
N THR A 143 0.09 2.98 20.64
CA THR A 143 0.77 3.63 21.77
C THR A 143 0.37 3.09 23.14
N GLU A 144 -0.75 2.40 23.24
CA GLU A 144 -1.28 1.78 24.46
C GLU A 144 -0.94 0.28 24.54
N LEU A 145 -0.38 -0.30 23.48
CA LEU A 145 0.06 -1.69 23.47
C LEU A 145 1.28 -1.86 24.38
N ILE A 146 1.32 -3.00 25.07
CA ILE A 146 2.43 -3.34 25.97
C ILE A 146 3.63 -3.84 25.14
N PRO A 147 4.80 -3.19 25.20
CA PRO A 147 5.98 -3.69 24.51
C PRO A 147 6.54 -4.93 25.21
N TYR A 148 6.79 -5.97 24.42
CA TYR A 148 7.42 -7.20 24.89
C TYR A 148 8.85 -7.33 24.35
N TYR A 149 9.68 -8.10 25.05
CA TYR A 149 10.93 -8.57 24.49
C TYR A 149 10.65 -9.51 23.30
N PRO A 150 11.53 -9.54 22.29
CA PRO A 150 11.39 -10.42 21.13
C PRO A 150 11.61 -11.88 21.54
N LEU A 151 10.55 -12.55 22.00
CA LEU A 151 10.59 -13.94 22.47
C LEU A 151 10.49 -14.94 21.32
N GLU A 152 9.82 -14.55 20.23
CA GLU A 152 9.62 -15.39 19.05
C GLU A 152 10.67 -15.04 17.99
N ARG A 153 11.49 -16.04 17.64
CA ARG A 153 12.58 -15.90 16.69
C ARG A 153 12.07 -15.96 15.24
N ILE A 154 12.62 -15.10 14.40
CA ILE A 154 12.49 -15.19 12.95
C ILE A 154 13.67 -16.02 12.42
N TYR A 155 13.38 -17.15 11.78
CA TYR A 155 14.41 -17.95 11.12
C TYR A 155 14.57 -17.50 9.67
N LEU A 156 15.84 -17.30 9.27
CA LEU A 156 16.20 -16.87 7.92
C LEU A 156 16.77 -18.03 7.08
N GLU A 157 17.31 -19.05 7.70
CA GLU A 157 17.71 -20.28 6.98
C GLU A 157 16.47 -20.99 6.41
N THR A 158 16.52 -21.41 5.15
CA THR A 158 15.44 -22.12 4.47
C THR A 158 15.93 -23.48 3.96
N ASP A 159 15.04 -24.46 3.87
CA ASP A 159 15.34 -25.78 3.28
C ASP A 159 15.28 -25.75 1.75
N GLU A 160 14.80 -24.67 1.16
CA GLU A 160 14.73 -24.54 -0.29
C GLU A 160 16.12 -24.35 -0.89
N LYS A 161 16.39 -25.04 -2.00
CA LYS A 161 17.55 -24.76 -2.86
C LYS A 161 17.30 -23.45 -3.59
N ALA A 162 17.57 -22.37 -2.90
CA ALA A 162 17.46 -21.04 -3.48
C ALA A 162 18.70 -20.73 -4.32
N ASP A 163 18.53 -19.99 -5.40
CA ASP A 163 19.64 -19.50 -6.24
C ASP A 163 20.52 -18.47 -5.53
N TRP A 164 20.13 -18.02 -4.37
CA TRP A 164 20.85 -17.08 -3.53
C TRP A 164 21.45 -17.77 -2.30
N ASP A 165 22.44 -17.15 -1.71
CA ASP A 165 23.29 -17.73 -0.67
C ASP A 165 22.55 -17.99 0.66
N ASN A 166 22.00 -19.19 0.82
CA ASN A 166 21.39 -19.63 2.08
C ASN A 166 22.42 -19.72 3.23
N VAL A 167 23.73 -19.82 2.91
CA VAL A 167 24.80 -19.78 3.91
C VAL A 167 24.84 -18.43 4.61
N ALA A 168 24.65 -17.32 3.89
CA ALA A 168 24.58 -15.99 4.49
C ALA A 168 23.43 -15.87 5.50
N MET A 169 22.24 -16.41 5.17
CA MET A 169 21.09 -16.41 6.06
C MET A 169 21.36 -17.25 7.32
N ARG A 170 21.99 -18.40 7.18
CA ARG A 170 22.42 -19.22 8.32
C ARG A 170 23.44 -18.51 9.19
N VAL A 171 24.38 -17.78 8.60
CA VAL A 171 25.35 -16.98 9.37
C VAL A 171 24.64 -15.90 10.18
N VAL A 172 23.68 -15.19 9.59
CA VAL A 172 22.85 -14.21 10.32
C VAL A 172 22.12 -14.87 11.47
N ASP A 173 21.49 -16.00 11.24
CA ASP A 173 20.76 -16.76 12.27
C ASP A 173 21.66 -17.20 13.45
N LEU A 174 22.92 -17.49 13.19
CA LEU A 174 23.87 -17.92 14.23
C LEU A 174 24.51 -16.77 14.99
N VAL A 175 24.82 -15.68 14.29
CA VAL A 175 25.64 -14.58 14.84
C VAL A 175 24.78 -13.41 15.33
N SER A 176 23.68 -13.14 14.65
CA SER A 176 22.79 -12.01 14.93
C SER A 176 21.31 -12.39 14.75
N PRO A 177 20.79 -13.31 15.59
CA PRO A 177 19.41 -13.76 15.48
C PRO A 177 18.43 -12.59 15.65
N VAL A 178 17.35 -12.61 14.87
CA VAL A 178 16.31 -11.58 14.85
C VAL A 178 15.00 -12.19 15.35
N GLY A 179 14.24 -11.44 16.13
CA GLY A 179 12.90 -11.85 16.59
C GLY A 179 11.81 -10.82 16.26
N PHE A 180 10.56 -11.25 16.35
CA PHE A 180 9.42 -10.37 16.17
C PHE A 180 9.44 -9.25 17.21
N GLY A 181 9.20 -7.98 16.76
CA GLY A 181 9.29 -6.79 17.58
C GLY A 181 10.70 -6.20 17.71
N GLN A 182 11.73 -6.83 17.12
CA GLN A 182 13.09 -6.34 17.16
C GLN A 182 13.37 -5.32 16.04
N ARG A 183 14.25 -4.36 16.34
CA ARG A 183 14.87 -3.47 15.36
C ARG A 183 16.30 -3.89 15.13
N GLY A 184 16.66 -4.12 13.87
CA GLY A 184 18.02 -4.45 13.46
C GLY A 184 18.62 -3.36 12.57
N LEU A 185 19.95 -3.25 12.55
CA LEU A 185 20.67 -2.32 11.70
C LEU A 185 21.71 -3.11 10.88
N ILE A 186 21.67 -2.95 9.56
CA ILE A 186 22.66 -3.49 8.64
C ILE A 186 23.64 -2.37 8.28
N VAL A 187 24.85 -2.46 8.81
CA VAL A 187 25.93 -1.50 8.52
C VAL A 187 26.89 -2.14 7.51
N ALA A 188 27.00 -1.55 6.33
CA ALA A 188 27.86 -2.09 5.28
C ALA A 188 28.41 -0.94 4.41
N PRO A 189 29.69 -0.98 4.04
CA PRO A 189 30.21 -0.06 3.05
C PRO A 189 29.50 -0.22 1.70
N PRO A 190 29.57 0.79 0.81
CA PRO A 190 29.01 0.66 -0.52
C PRO A 190 29.57 -0.56 -1.29
N ARG A 191 28.74 -1.25 -2.06
CA ARG A 191 29.10 -2.41 -2.91
C ARG A 191 29.59 -3.65 -2.15
N THR A 192 29.25 -3.83 -0.90
CA THR A 192 29.60 -5.01 -0.11
C THR A 192 28.49 -6.05 0.01
N GLY A 193 27.38 -5.87 -0.71
CA GLY A 193 26.27 -6.83 -0.75
C GLY A 193 25.11 -6.51 0.20
N LYS A 194 24.98 -5.27 0.72
CA LYS A 194 23.85 -4.87 1.57
C LYS A 194 22.50 -5.23 0.95
N THR A 195 22.29 -4.85 -0.30
CA THR A 195 21.04 -5.12 -1.03
C THR A 195 20.78 -6.62 -1.23
N VAL A 196 21.85 -7.39 -1.54
CA VAL A 196 21.74 -8.86 -1.66
C VAL A 196 21.34 -9.49 -0.34
N LEU A 197 21.91 -9.04 0.78
CA LEU A 197 21.54 -9.51 2.11
C LEU A 197 20.08 -9.17 2.45
N GLN A 198 19.63 -7.95 2.16
CA GLN A 198 18.24 -7.54 2.37
C GLN A 198 17.26 -8.37 1.53
N GLN A 199 17.57 -8.62 0.26
CA GLN A 199 16.78 -9.49 -0.61
C GLN A 199 16.74 -10.93 -0.11
N GLY A 200 17.86 -11.44 0.40
CA GLY A 200 17.92 -12.75 1.06
C GLY A 200 17.00 -12.83 2.27
N ILE A 201 17.05 -11.83 3.14
CA ILE A 201 16.16 -11.73 4.32
C ILE A 201 14.69 -11.67 3.88
N ALA A 202 14.37 -10.84 2.88
CA ALA A 202 13.01 -10.72 2.36
C ALA A 202 12.44 -12.06 1.87
N ARG A 203 13.23 -12.82 1.07
CA ARG A 203 12.83 -14.14 0.57
C ARG A 203 12.67 -15.15 1.70
N ALA A 204 13.62 -15.20 2.62
CA ALA A 204 13.56 -16.08 3.77
C ALA A 204 12.32 -15.84 4.63
N LEU A 205 11.98 -14.57 4.86
CA LEU A 205 10.75 -14.16 5.56
C LEU A 205 9.48 -14.67 4.84
N ARG A 206 9.42 -14.57 3.51
CA ARG A 206 8.27 -15.06 2.74
C ARG A 206 8.10 -16.57 2.82
N VAL A 207 9.21 -17.31 2.85
CA VAL A 207 9.19 -18.79 2.97
C VAL A 207 8.81 -19.23 4.38
N ASN A 208 9.50 -18.69 5.39
CA ASN A 208 9.37 -19.16 6.77
C ASN A 208 8.19 -18.52 7.52
N ASN A 209 7.81 -17.28 7.17
CA ASN A 209 6.76 -16.50 7.80
C ASN A 209 5.75 -15.95 6.78
N PRO A 210 5.03 -16.82 6.03
CA PRO A 210 4.15 -16.38 4.94
C PRO A 210 2.96 -15.52 5.40
N LYS A 211 2.62 -15.55 6.69
CA LYS A 211 1.55 -14.76 7.28
C LYS A 211 1.98 -13.33 7.63
N ALA A 212 3.29 -13.12 7.85
CA ALA A 212 3.81 -11.79 8.15
C ALA A 212 3.73 -10.89 6.92
N HIS A 213 3.23 -9.67 7.09
CA HIS A 213 3.22 -8.69 6.01
C HIS A 213 4.61 -8.07 5.86
N LEU A 214 5.19 -8.22 4.69
CA LEU A 214 6.52 -7.71 4.38
C LEU A 214 6.40 -6.41 3.58
N ILE A 215 6.93 -5.34 4.13
CA ILE A 215 7.08 -4.04 3.45
C ILE A 215 8.57 -3.81 3.19
N VAL A 216 8.91 -3.50 1.96
CA VAL A 216 10.26 -3.03 1.59
C VAL A 216 10.14 -1.55 1.24
N LEU A 217 10.74 -0.71 2.07
CA LEU A 217 10.76 0.73 1.88
C LEU A 217 12.13 1.17 1.37
N LEU A 218 12.16 1.63 0.12
CA LEU A 218 13.37 2.09 -0.56
C LEU A 218 13.39 3.61 -0.58
N VAL A 219 14.32 4.23 0.14
CA VAL A 219 14.46 5.69 0.24
C VAL A 219 15.78 6.11 -0.40
N ASP A 220 15.74 7.11 -1.27
CA ASP A 220 16.90 7.65 -2.00
C ASP A 220 17.61 6.60 -2.89
N GLU A 221 16.85 5.57 -3.33
CA GLU A 221 17.37 4.51 -4.19
C GLU A 221 17.16 4.82 -5.67
N ARG A 222 17.91 4.15 -6.53
CA ARG A 222 17.80 4.33 -7.98
C ARG A 222 16.59 3.59 -8.54
N PRO A 223 15.88 4.14 -9.56
CA PRO A 223 14.73 3.48 -10.18
C PRO A 223 15.01 2.05 -10.68
N VAL A 224 16.24 1.79 -11.11
CA VAL A 224 16.66 0.44 -11.54
C VAL A 224 16.68 -0.54 -10.36
N GLU A 225 17.17 -0.10 -9.19
CA GLU A 225 17.22 -0.91 -7.96
C GLU A 225 15.81 -1.18 -7.43
N VAL A 226 14.92 -0.19 -7.50
CA VAL A 226 13.49 -0.35 -7.17
C VAL A 226 12.83 -1.40 -8.06
N THR A 227 13.07 -1.33 -9.38
CA THR A 227 12.51 -2.29 -10.34
C THR A 227 13.04 -3.70 -10.10
N ASP A 228 14.34 -3.82 -9.81
CA ASP A 228 14.95 -5.10 -9.48
C ASP A 228 14.37 -5.69 -8.19
N CYS A 229 14.24 -4.87 -7.13
CA CYS A 229 13.64 -5.30 -5.88
C CYS A 229 12.19 -5.82 -6.08
N ARG A 230 11.35 -5.12 -6.82
CA ARG A 230 9.98 -5.56 -7.15
C ARG A 230 9.95 -6.90 -7.89
N ARG A 231 10.95 -7.19 -8.73
CA ARG A 231 11.06 -8.48 -9.42
C ARG A 231 11.57 -9.61 -8.52
N GLN A 232 12.50 -9.29 -7.62
CA GLN A 232 13.13 -10.26 -6.74
C GLN A 232 12.23 -10.70 -5.58
N VAL A 233 11.33 -9.82 -5.12
CA VAL A 233 10.42 -10.06 -4.00
C VAL A 233 8.98 -9.69 -4.42
N PRO A 234 8.36 -10.43 -5.34
CA PRO A 234 7.05 -10.06 -5.91
C PRO A 234 5.92 -10.06 -4.88
N ASP A 235 6.05 -10.86 -3.82
CA ASP A 235 5.04 -10.96 -2.75
C ASP A 235 5.23 -9.94 -1.62
N ALA A 236 6.23 -9.06 -1.71
CA ALA A 236 6.42 -7.96 -0.78
C ALA A 236 5.72 -6.69 -1.27
N GLU A 237 5.27 -5.90 -0.34
CA GLU A 237 4.84 -4.53 -0.62
C GLU A 237 6.08 -3.64 -0.76
N VAL A 238 6.47 -3.31 -2.00
CA VAL A 238 7.63 -2.44 -2.26
C VAL A 238 7.16 -1.02 -2.47
N ILE A 239 7.54 -0.13 -1.57
CA ILE A 239 7.29 1.32 -1.63
C ILE A 239 8.62 2.01 -1.85
N ALA A 240 8.67 2.96 -2.77
CA ALA A 240 9.90 3.64 -3.13
C ALA A 240 9.73 5.16 -3.22
N SER A 241 10.73 5.86 -2.72
CA SER A 241 10.97 7.26 -2.99
C SER A 241 12.36 7.41 -3.57
N THR A 242 12.44 7.70 -4.86
CA THR A 242 13.69 7.65 -5.63
C THR A 242 14.52 8.92 -5.47
N PHE A 243 15.81 8.84 -5.76
CA PHE A 243 16.81 9.90 -5.53
C PHE A 243 16.50 11.25 -6.20
N ASP A 244 15.62 11.26 -7.20
CA ASP A 244 15.17 12.45 -7.93
C ASP A 244 13.99 13.16 -7.25
N GLU A 245 13.47 12.61 -6.15
CA GLU A 245 12.38 13.20 -5.38
C GLU A 245 12.89 14.15 -4.30
N SER A 246 11.96 14.92 -3.72
CA SER A 246 12.28 15.86 -2.64
C SER A 246 12.47 15.13 -1.29
N ALA A 247 13.19 15.79 -0.37
CA ALA A 247 13.34 15.26 1.00
C ALA A 247 11.99 15.08 1.71
N GLU A 248 11.02 15.95 1.44
CA GLU A 248 9.66 15.85 1.98
C GLU A 248 8.96 14.58 1.48
N SER A 249 9.17 14.17 0.21
CA SER A 249 8.63 12.92 -0.34
C SER A 249 9.21 11.70 0.37
N HIS A 250 10.51 11.72 0.69
CA HIS A 250 11.16 10.65 1.43
C HIS A 250 10.58 10.49 2.83
N VAL A 251 10.41 11.61 3.54
CA VAL A 251 9.82 11.62 4.90
C VAL A 251 8.37 11.14 4.83
N HIS A 252 7.59 11.67 3.89
CA HIS A 252 6.19 11.29 3.71
C HIS A 252 6.01 9.78 3.47
N ALA A 253 6.79 9.20 2.54
CA ALA A 253 6.73 7.76 2.28
C ALA A 253 7.05 6.93 3.53
N ALA A 254 8.07 7.33 4.29
CA ALA A 254 8.44 6.67 5.53
C ALA A 254 7.34 6.78 6.61
N GLU A 255 6.76 7.96 6.79
CA GLU A 255 5.70 8.18 7.77
C GLU A 255 4.45 7.36 7.45
N ILE A 256 4.00 7.34 6.19
CA ILE A 256 2.83 6.55 5.78
C ILE A 256 3.07 5.05 6.00
N VAL A 257 4.24 4.54 5.65
CA VAL A 257 4.59 3.12 5.87
C VAL A 257 4.58 2.78 7.36
N ILE A 258 5.16 3.64 8.21
CA ILE A 258 5.18 3.42 9.66
C ILE A 258 3.76 3.47 10.24
N GLU A 259 2.95 4.45 9.86
CA GLU A 259 1.56 4.55 10.32
C GLU A 259 0.72 3.36 9.86
N LYS A 260 0.90 2.92 8.61
CA LYS A 260 0.25 1.70 8.12
C LYS A 260 0.64 0.49 8.96
N ALA A 261 1.93 0.28 9.21
CA ALA A 261 2.41 -0.83 10.02
C ALA A 261 1.82 -0.79 11.45
N ARG A 262 1.74 0.39 12.08
CA ARG A 262 1.09 0.57 13.38
C ARG A 262 -0.39 0.13 13.35
N ARG A 263 -1.14 0.55 12.30
CA ARG A 263 -2.56 0.14 12.14
C ARG A 263 -2.67 -1.37 11.97
N MET A 264 -1.78 -1.99 11.20
CA MET A 264 -1.78 -3.44 11.01
C MET A 264 -1.52 -4.19 12.33
N VAL A 265 -0.55 -3.74 13.14
CA VAL A 265 -0.26 -4.32 14.45
C VAL A 265 -1.44 -4.17 15.42
N GLU A 266 -2.15 -3.03 15.41
CA GLU A 266 -3.40 -2.85 16.19
C GLU A 266 -4.46 -3.92 15.83
N HIS A 267 -4.44 -4.43 14.61
CA HIS A 267 -5.31 -5.50 14.14
C HIS A 267 -4.67 -6.91 14.21
N ASN A 268 -3.67 -7.10 15.06
CA ASN A 268 -2.96 -8.37 15.29
C ASN A 268 -2.30 -8.96 14.03
N GLN A 269 -1.80 -8.12 13.15
CA GLN A 269 -1.03 -8.54 11.99
C GLN A 269 0.46 -8.33 12.27
N ASP A 270 1.26 -9.37 12.00
CA ASP A 270 2.72 -9.26 12.06
C ASP A 270 3.22 -8.50 10.84
N VAL A 271 4.07 -7.50 11.07
CA VAL A 271 4.63 -6.66 10.01
C VAL A 271 6.15 -6.61 10.14
N VAL A 272 6.83 -6.82 9.02
CA VAL A 272 8.27 -6.63 8.90
C VAL A 272 8.55 -5.53 7.88
N ILE A 273 9.33 -4.54 8.27
CA ILE A 273 9.76 -3.45 7.39
C ILE A 273 11.26 -3.60 7.14
N LEU A 274 11.65 -3.72 5.89
CA LEU A 274 13.04 -3.63 5.42
C LEU A 274 13.24 -2.24 4.81
N LEU A 275 14.19 -1.48 5.36
CA LEU A 275 14.51 -0.11 4.96
C LEU A 275 15.93 -0.03 4.40
#